data_fd1a90bcfcc438c201207fc8a09949f2
#
_entry.id   fd1a90bcfcc438c201207fc8a09949f2
#
_cell.length_a   1.000
_cell.length_b   1.000
_cell.length_c   1.000
_cell.angle_alpha   90.00
_cell.angle_beta   90.00
_cell.angle_gamma   90.00
#
_symmetry.space_group_name_H-M   'P 1'
#
loop_
_entity.id
_entity.type
_entity.pdbx_description
1 polymer ?
#
loop_
_entity_poly.entity_id
_entity_poly.type
_entity_poly.pdbx_seq_one_letter_code
_entity_poly.pdbx_strand_id
1 'polypeptide(L)'
;IVMAHNKTLAAQLYGEFRDFFPNNSVEYFVSYYDYYQPEAYVPTSDTYIAKDASINEHIEQMRLSATKALIERQDTVVVATVSSIYGLGAPESYLKMVVHLDRGDMISQRDLVLRLSALQYTRNDLDFRRATFRVRGDTVDVYPADSDKEALRIEFFGDEIERISWFDPLTGVVINEVPRVTIFPKTHYVTPKETVTNCIPDIKDELKTRLEFLRNNNKPVSYTHLTLPTTQV
;
A
#
# COMPACT_ATOMS: atom_id res chain seq x y z
N ILE A 1 4.94 19.86 -7.67
CA ILE A 1 3.56 19.45 -7.37
C ILE A 1 2.62 20.56 -7.78
N VAL A 2 1.56 20.23 -8.51
CA VAL A 2 0.49 21.12 -8.94
C VAL A 2 -0.78 20.76 -8.16
N MET A 3 -1.30 21.71 -7.37
CA MET A 3 -2.48 21.48 -6.52
C MET A 3 -3.75 21.99 -7.21
N ALA A 4 -4.74 21.12 -7.34
CA ALA A 4 -6.08 21.46 -7.82
C ALA A 4 -7.11 21.32 -6.69
N HIS A 5 -8.16 22.15 -6.72
CA HIS A 5 -9.16 22.19 -5.66
C HIS A 5 -10.19 21.04 -5.74
N ASN A 6 -10.28 20.34 -6.86
CA ASN A 6 -11.15 19.17 -7.02
C ASN A 6 -10.57 18.13 -8.01
N LYS A 7 -11.17 16.92 -8.04
CA LYS A 7 -10.74 15.82 -8.92
C LYS A 7 -10.88 16.15 -10.41
N THR A 8 -11.91 16.84 -10.81
CA THR A 8 -12.20 17.16 -12.22
C THR A 8 -11.14 18.08 -12.82
N LEU A 9 -10.80 19.15 -12.12
CA LEU A 9 -9.72 20.05 -12.55
C LEU A 9 -8.36 19.34 -12.50
N ALA A 10 -8.11 18.51 -11.48
CA ALA A 10 -6.89 17.73 -11.41
C ALA A 10 -6.76 16.78 -12.61
N ALA A 11 -7.84 16.13 -13.04
CA ALA A 11 -7.83 15.24 -14.19
C ALA A 11 -7.55 16.02 -15.50
N GLN A 12 -8.16 17.21 -15.67
CA GLN A 12 -7.89 18.06 -16.82
C GLN A 12 -6.42 18.47 -16.87
N LEU A 13 -5.89 19.03 -15.78
CA LEU A 13 -4.49 19.43 -15.69
C LEU A 13 -3.52 18.25 -15.91
N TYR A 14 -3.85 17.07 -15.38
CA TYR A 14 -3.07 15.86 -15.63
C TYR A 14 -2.99 15.53 -17.11
N GLY A 15 -4.11 15.59 -17.85
CA GLY A 15 -4.13 15.39 -19.29
C GLY A 15 -3.27 16.42 -20.03
N GLU A 16 -3.47 17.72 -19.74
CA GLU A 16 -2.72 18.80 -20.36
C GLU A 16 -1.21 18.71 -20.09
N PHE A 17 -0.79 18.41 -18.86
CA PHE A 17 0.62 18.25 -18.52
C PHE A 17 1.26 17.04 -19.20
N ARG A 18 0.53 15.94 -19.39
CA ARG A 18 1.04 14.80 -20.17
C ARG A 18 1.33 15.16 -21.61
N ASP A 19 0.49 16.01 -22.22
CA ASP A 19 0.70 16.48 -23.58
C ASP A 19 1.88 17.47 -23.66
N PHE A 20 2.05 18.32 -22.63
CA PHE A 20 3.16 19.29 -22.59
C PHE A 20 4.50 18.66 -22.24
N PHE A 21 4.51 17.60 -21.46
CA PHE A 21 5.71 16.92 -20.96
C PHE A 21 5.74 15.44 -21.35
N PRO A 22 5.77 15.08 -22.62
CA PRO A 22 5.65 13.71 -23.09
C PRO A 22 6.81 12.78 -22.67
N ASN A 23 7.95 13.35 -22.30
CA ASN A 23 9.14 12.59 -21.87
C ASN A 23 9.33 12.56 -20.35
N ASN A 24 8.51 13.28 -19.61
CA ASN A 24 8.57 13.36 -18.15
C ASN A 24 7.53 12.42 -17.52
N SER A 25 7.73 12.09 -16.25
CA SER A 25 6.72 11.39 -15.48
C SER A 25 5.66 12.39 -15.01
N VAL A 26 4.47 12.30 -15.56
CA VAL A 26 3.32 13.09 -15.11
C VAL A 26 2.37 12.17 -14.37
N GLU A 27 2.15 12.46 -13.11
CA GLU A 27 1.46 11.58 -12.17
C GLU A 27 0.20 12.22 -11.58
N TYR A 28 -0.77 11.39 -11.22
CA TYR A 28 -2.06 11.83 -10.72
C TYR A 28 -2.28 11.34 -9.28
N PHE A 29 -2.52 12.29 -8.35
CA PHE A 29 -2.65 11.98 -6.93
C PHE A 29 -3.88 12.65 -6.31
N VAL A 30 -5.00 11.94 -6.33
CA VAL A 30 -6.29 12.42 -5.78
C VAL A 30 -6.86 11.41 -4.79
N SER A 31 -7.98 11.73 -4.16
CA SER A 31 -8.67 10.78 -3.28
C SER A 31 -9.13 9.56 -4.06
N TYR A 32 -8.84 8.36 -3.55
CA TYR A 32 -9.25 7.09 -4.15
C TYR A 32 -10.70 6.68 -3.83
N TYR A 33 -11.41 7.47 -3.01
CA TYR A 33 -12.83 7.23 -2.78
C TYR A 33 -13.67 7.78 -3.92
N ASP A 34 -14.50 6.92 -4.53
CA ASP A 34 -15.56 7.35 -5.44
C ASP A 34 -16.78 7.83 -4.65
N TYR A 35 -17.04 7.16 -3.54
CA TYR A 35 -18.09 7.50 -2.60
C TYR A 35 -17.58 7.33 -1.16
N TYR A 36 -17.96 8.26 -0.30
CA TYR A 36 -17.66 8.18 1.13
C TYR A 36 -18.79 8.79 1.95
N GLN A 37 -19.43 7.97 2.77
CA GLN A 37 -20.40 8.38 3.78
C GLN A 37 -19.85 8.05 5.16
N PRO A 38 -19.57 9.06 6.00
CA PRO A 38 -19.17 8.81 7.38
C PRO A 38 -20.35 8.23 8.17
N GLU A 39 -20.04 7.49 9.20
CA GLU A 39 -21.03 7.08 10.19
C GLU A 39 -21.60 8.30 10.89
N ALA A 40 -22.91 8.27 11.16
CA ALA A 40 -23.63 9.33 11.86
C ALA A 40 -24.79 8.76 12.67
N TYR A 41 -25.07 9.39 13.80
CA TYR A 41 -26.26 9.11 14.59
C TYR A 41 -27.17 10.33 14.61
N VAL A 42 -28.43 10.15 14.24
CA VAL A 42 -29.46 11.20 14.23
C VAL A 42 -30.37 10.99 15.45
N PRO A 43 -30.16 11.75 16.55
CA PRO A 43 -30.90 11.52 17.80
C PRO A 43 -32.42 11.74 17.70
N THR A 44 -32.86 12.63 16.79
CA THR A 44 -34.27 12.97 16.61
C THR A 44 -35.09 11.83 16.00
N SER A 45 -34.49 10.96 15.22
CA SER A 45 -35.13 9.81 14.58
C SER A 45 -34.62 8.47 15.11
N ASP A 46 -33.72 8.50 16.11
CA ASP A 46 -33.03 7.31 16.63
C ASP A 46 -32.42 6.43 15.51
N THR A 47 -31.83 7.09 14.52
CA THR A 47 -31.33 6.43 13.33
C THR A 47 -29.79 6.44 13.31
N TYR A 48 -29.20 5.25 13.22
CA TYR A 48 -27.77 5.09 12.98
C TYR A 48 -27.51 4.89 11.49
N ILE A 49 -26.70 5.77 10.92
CA ILE A 49 -26.23 5.69 9.55
C ILE A 49 -24.86 5.02 9.58
N ALA A 50 -24.75 3.84 8.99
CA ALA A 50 -23.49 3.12 8.91
C ALA A 50 -22.51 3.82 7.95
N LYS A 51 -21.20 3.68 8.23
CA LYS A 51 -20.16 4.09 7.30
C LYS A 51 -20.27 3.30 6.01
N ASP A 52 -20.24 4.01 4.89
CA ASP A 52 -20.19 3.41 3.55
C ASP A 52 -19.10 4.08 2.70
N ALA A 53 -18.31 3.28 1.98
CA ALA A 53 -17.23 3.81 1.16
C ALA A 53 -16.95 2.88 -0.03
N SER A 54 -16.80 3.48 -1.20
CA SER A 54 -16.36 2.80 -2.42
C SER A 54 -14.98 3.29 -2.81
N ILE A 55 -14.04 2.34 -2.96
CA ILE A 55 -12.65 2.60 -3.34
C ILE A 55 -12.50 2.33 -4.84
N ASN A 56 -11.87 3.29 -5.54
CA ASN A 56 -11.47 3.12 -6.93
C ASN A 56 -10.06 2.56 -6.99
N GLU A 57 -9.93 1.29 -7.36
CA GLU A 57 -8.65 0.58 -7.43
C GLU A 57 -7.69 1.17 -8.46
N HIS A 58 -8.20 1.75 -9.55
CA HIS A 58 -7.35 2.40 -10.56
C HIS A 58 -6.73 3.70 -10.03
N ILE A 59 -7.51 4.51 -9.31
CA ILE A 59 -6.97 5.72 -8.65
C ILE A 59 -5.96 5.34 -7.54
N GLU A 60 -6.21 4.28 -6.79
CA GLU A 60 -5.24 3.77 -5.80
C GLU A 60 -3.91 3.40 -6.47
N GLN A 61 -3.96 2.69 -7.59
CA GLN A 61 -2.80 2.36 -8.40
C GLN A 61 -2.04 3.61 -8.87
N MET A 62 -2.74 4.61 -9.42
CA MET A 62 -2.13 5.87 -9.86
C MET A 62 -1.42 6.60 -8.70
N ARG A 63 -1.97 6.54 -7.49
CA ARG A 63 -1.32 7.10 -6.29
C ARG A 63 -0.02 6.36 -5.94
N LEU A 64 -0.01 5.04 -6.04
CA LEU A 64 1.21 4.23 -5.82
C LEU A 64 2.26 4.52 -6.90
N SER A 65 1.84 4.62 -8.18
CA SER A 65 2.70 5.04 -9.28
C SER A 65 3.32 6.42 -9.03
N ALA A 66 2.53 7.39 -8.59
CA ALA A 66 3.02 8.72 -8.26
C ALA A 66 4.08 8.71 -7.14
N THR A 67 3.86 7.91 -6.10
CA THR A 67 4.83 7.77 -5.01
C THR A 67 6.13 7.12 -5.49
N LYS A 68 6.03 6.06 -6.30
CA LYS A 68 7.19 5.42 -6.94
C LYS A 68 7.97 6.41 -7.81
N ALA A 69 7.27 7.14 -8.69
CA ALA A 69 7.89 8.10 -9.59
C ALA A 69 8.64 9.20 -8.83
N LEU A 70 8.09 9.69 -7.71
CA LEU A 70 8.76 10.68 -6.86
C LEU A 70 10.05 10.15 -6.21
N ILE A 71 10.12 8.86 -5.94
CA ILE A 71 11.28 8.21 -5.32
C ILE A 71 12.36 7.88 -6.37
N GLU A 72 11.94 7.38 -7.53
CA GLU A 72 12.87 6.86 -8.56
C GLU A 72 13.30 7.90 -9.60
N ARG A 73 12.50 8.96 -9.82
CA ARG A 73 12.70 9.91 -10.92
C ARG A 73 12.83 11.35 -10.42
N GLN A 74 13.70 12.12 -11.07
CA GLN A 74 13.87 13.55 -10.79
C GLN A 74 13.00 14.45 -11.68
N ASP A 75 12.45 13.91 -12.76
CA ASP A 75 11.68 14.60 -13.78
C ASP A 75 10.17 14.39 -13.62
N THR A 76 9.68 14.32 -12.39
CA THR A 76 8.29 13.99 -12.06
C THR A 76 7.45 15.24 -11.80
N VAL A 77 6.29 15.34 -12.46
CA VAL A 77 5.23 16.31 -12.19
C VAL A 77 4.05 15.57 -11.55
N VAL A 78 3.63 15.98 -10.35
CA VAL A 78 2.46 15.39 -9.68
C VAL A 78 1.33 16.41 -9.67
N VAL A 79 0.19 16.05 -10.28
CA VAL A 79 -1.06 16.79 -10.20
C VAL A 79 -1.92 16.19 -9.09
N ALA A 80 -2.20 16.97 -8.06
CA ALA A 80 -2.78 16.48 -6.83
C ALA A 80 -3.98 17.32 -6.35
N THR A 81 -4.78 16.73 -5.48
CA THR A 81 -5.77 17.45 -4.66
C THR A 81 -5.34 17.47 -3.19
N VAL A 82 -6.13 18.11 -2.34
CA VAL A 82 -5.90 18.18 -0.88
C VAL A 82 -5.67 16.82 -0.21
N SER A 83 -6.14 15.73 -0.82
CA SER A 83 -5.91 14.37 -0.33
C SER A 83 -4.44 13.92 -0.29
N SER A 84 -3.55 14.65 -0.99
CA SER A 84 -2.10 14.40 -0.93
C SER A 84 -1.43 14.90 0.36
N ILE A 85 -2.13 15.72 1.15
CA ILE A 85 -1.58 16.33 2.38
C ILE A 85 -1.82 15.45 3.61
N TYR A 86 -2.86 14.62 3.58
CA TYR A 86 -3.31 13.88 4.75
C TYR A 86 -3.14 12.37 4.60
N GLY A 87 -2.78 11.71 5.71
CA GLY A 87 -2.95 10.28 5.90
C GLY A 87 -2.02 9.36 5.11
N LEU A 88 -0.81 9.80 4.75
CA LEU A 88 0.14 8.98 3.99
C LEU A 88 1.16 8.23 4.87
N GLY A 89 1.13 8.39 6.19
CA GLY A 89 2.11 7.81 7.08
C GLY A 89 3.49 8.50 7.01
N ALA A 90 4.49 7.89 7.66
CA ALA A 90 5.85 8.41 7.69
C ALA A 90 6.64 7.93 6.45
N PRO A 91 7.22 8.85 5.64
CA PRO A 91 7.99 8.49 4.45
C PRO A 91 9.16 7.54 4.75
N GLU A 92 9.84 7.73 5.89
CA GLU A 92 10.96 6.90 6.30
C GLU A 92 10.54 5.44 6.54
N SER A 93 9.36 5.23 7.11
CA SER A 93 8.81 3.89 7.34
C SER A 93 8.45 3.21 6.01
N TYR A 94 7.88 3.97 5.07
CA TYR A 94 7.57 3.47 3.74
C TYR A 94 8.82 3.06 2.96
N LEU A 95 9.86 3.90 2.98
CA LEU A 95 11.14 3.64 2.31
C LEU A 95 11.86 2.41 2.88
N LYS A 96 11.77 2.17 4.19
CA LYS A 96 12.34 0.96 4.83
C LYS A 96 11.66 -0.34 4.37
N MET A 97 10.43 -0.25 3.88
CA MET A 97 9.66 -1.41 3.42
C MET A 97 9.88 -1.72 1.93
N VAL A 98 10.57 -0.86 1.19
CA VAL A 98 10.87 -1.10 -0.23
C VAL A 98 11.89 -2.24 -0.38
N VAL A 99 11.65 -3.15 -1.32
CA VAL A 99 12.55 -4.27 -1.63
C VAL A 99 13.32 -3.98 -2.90
N HIS A 100 14.64 -3.84 -2.78
CA HIS A 100 15.56 -3.73 -3.91
C HIS A 100 16.15 -5.11 -4.20
N LEU A 101 16.21 -5.46 -5.47
CA LEU A 101 16.80 -6.71 -5.98
C LEU A 101 17.69 -6.39 -7.16
N ASP A 102 18.92 -6.89 -7.11
CA ASP A 102 19.87 -6.87 -8.20
C ASP A 102 20.09 -8.30 -8.72
N ARG A 103 20.36 -8.43 -10.01
CA ARG A 103 20.81 -9.70 -10.58
C ARG A 103 22.14 -10.10 -9.93
N GLY A 104 22.26 -11.34 -9.48
CA GLY A 104 23.41 -11.84 -8.73
C GLY A 104 23.29 -11.68 -7.21
N ASP A 105 22.20 -11.10 -6.70
CA ASP A 105 21.97 -11.04 -5.26
C ASP A 105 21.81 -12.43 -4.66
N MET A 106 22.46 -12.64 -3.51
CA MET A 106 22.33 -13.86 -2.71
C MET A 106 21.17 -13.71 -1.72
N ILE A 107 20.01 -14.16 -2.14
CA ILE A 107 18.78 -14.16 -1.32
C ILE A 107 18.00 -15.44 -1.59
N SER A 108 17.58 -16.14 -0.53
CA SER A 108 16.75 -17.30 -0.73
C SER A 108 15.35 -16.95 -1.24
N GLN A 109 14.76 -17.81 -2.07
CA GLN A 109 13.38 -17.64 -2.54
C GLN A 109 12.42 -17.46 -1.35
N ARG A 110 12.66 -18.18 -0.24
CA ARG A 110 11.85 -18.07 0.99
C ARG A 110 11.95 -16.68 1.60
N ASP A 111 13.14 -16.09 1.66
CA ASP A 111 13.33 -14.74 2.22
C ASP A 111 12.67 -13.68 1.35
N LEU A 112 12.73 -13.82 0.03
CA LEU A 112 11.99 -12.94 -0.87
C LEU A 112 10.48 -13.03 -0.62
N VAL A 113 9.92 -14.22 -0.51
CA VAL A 113 8.49 -14.43 -0.20
C VAL A 113 8.10 -13.81 1.14
N LEU A 114 8.94 -13.91 2.16
CA LEU A 114 8.70 -13.26 3.46
C LEU A 114 8.71 -11.73 3.34
N ARG A 115 9.65 -11.17 2.58
CA ARG A 115 9.68 -9.71 2.29
C ARG A 115 8.44 -9.26 1.54
N LEU A 116 8.02 -9.98 0.49
CA LEU A 116 6.78 -9.68 -0.26
C LEU A 116 5.54 -9.72 0.65
N SER A 117 5.46 -10.69 1.55
CA SER A 117 4.38 -10.76 2.54
C SER A 117 4.41 -9.58 3.52
N ALA A 118 5.59 -9.13 3.93
CA ALA A 118 5.75 -7.92 4.75
C ALA A 118 5.29 -6.65 4.02
N LEU A 119 5.46 -6.59 2.69
CA LEU A 119 4.92 -5.54 1.81
C LEU A 119 3.40 -5.65 1.60
N GLN A 120 2.72 -6.61 2.25
CA GLN A 120 1.30 -6.91 2.14
C GLN A 120 0.86 -7.50 0.79
N TYR A 121 1.79 -8.03 -0.01
CA TYR A 121 1.44 -8.82 -1.18
C TYR A 121 0.82 -10.15 -0.76
N THR A 122 -0.18 -10.60 -1.50
CA THR A 122 -0.87 -11.87 -1.23
C THR A 122 -0.39 -12.93 -2.21
N ARG A 123 -0.03 -14.11 -1.69
CA ARG A 123 0.25 -15.25 -2.57
C ARG A 123 -1.04 -15.74 -3.22
N ASN A 124 -1.05 -15.79 -4.54
CA ASN A 124 -2.17 -16.35 -5.30
C ASN A 124 -1.63 -17.01 -6.58
N ASP A 125 -1.63 -18.34 -6.60
CA ASP A 125 -1.09 -19.11 -7.71
C ASP A 125 -2.13 -19.28 -8.84
N LEU A 126 -3.43 -19.06 -8.57
CA LEU A 126 -4.54 -19.24 -9.50
C LEU A 126 -4.98 -17.92 -10.15
N ASP A 127 -5.21 -16.88 -9.35
CA ASP A 127 -5.65 -15.56 -9.81
C ASP A 127 -4.50 -14.58 -9.65
N PHE A 128 -3.66 -14.49 -10.68
CA PHE A 128 -2.50 -13.61 -10.70
C PHE A 128 -2.90 -12.22 -11.14
N ARG A 129 -3.09 -11.35 -10.17
CA ARG A 129 -3.54 -9.97 -10.35
C ARG A 129 -2.66 -8.98 -9.59
N ARG A 130 -2.91 -7.69 -9.74
CA ARG A 130 -2.17 -6.62 -9.08
C ARG A 130 -2.05 -6.85 -7.57
N ALA A 131 -0.88 -6.57 -7.01
CA ALA A 131 -0.53 -6.78 -5.60
C ALA A 131 -0.59 -8.25 -5.14
N THR A 132 -0.39 -9.20 -6.07
CA THR A 132 -0.19 -10.61 -5.75
C THR A 132 1.17 -11.09 -6.22
N PHE A 133 1.61 -12.22 -5.67
CA PHE A 133 2.75 -12.98 -6.18
C PHE A 133 2.41 -14.46 -6.26
N ARG A 134 3.10 -15.18 -7.11
CA ARG A 134 3.01 -16.63 -7.22
C ARG A 134 4.41 -17.25 -7.29
N VAL A 135 4.50 -18.52 -6.89
CA VAL A 135 5.76 -19.26 -6.87
C VAL A 135 5.60 -20.52 -7.69
N ARG A 136 6.50 -20.74 -8.66
CA ARG A 136 6.51 -21.91 -9.53
C ARG A 136 7.93 -22.42 -9.70
N GLY A 137 8.28 -23.52 -9.00
CA GLY A 137 9.65 -24.01 -8.96
C GLY A 137 10.61 -22.94 -8.43
N ASP A 138 11.67 -22.66 -9.17
CA ASP A 138 12.68 -21.67 -8.82
C ASP A 138 12.33 -20.25 -9.33
N THR A 139 11.06 -19.99 -9.62
CA THR A 139 10.59 -18.72 -10.16
C THR A 139 9.57 -18.08 -9.22
N VAL A 140 9.74 -16.79 -8.94
CA VAL A 140 8.76 -15.95 -8.26
C VAL A 140 8.27 -14.88 -9.23
N ASP A 141 6.98 -14.95 -9.58
CA ASP A 141 6.32 -13.91 -10.36
C ASP A 141 5.61 -12.94 -9.38
N VAL A 142 5.83 -11.65 -9.55
CA VAL A 142 5.23 -10.58 -8.75
C VAL A 142 4.45 -9.64 -9.66
N TYR A 143 3.20 -9.35 -9.34
CA TYR A 143 2.46 -8.31 -10.02
C TYR A 143 2.49 -7.04 -9.16
N PRO A 144 3.33 -6.04 -9.49
CA PRO A 144 3.49 -4.85 -8.66
C PRO A 144 2.17 -4.09 -8.47
N ALA A 145 2.01 -3.47 -7.30
CA ALA A 145 0.80 -2.74 -6.97
C ALA A 145 0.62 -1.45 -7.79
N ASP A 146 1.72 -0.89 -8.27
CA ASP A 146 1.80 0.31 -9.10
C ASP A 146 1.71 0.03 -10.61
N SER A 147 1.87 -1.23 -11.04
CA SER A 147 1.87 -1.60 -12.45
C SER A 147 0.45 -1.81 -13.00
N ASP A 148 0.24 -1.42 -14.26
CA ASP A 148 -1.03 -1.58 -14.97
C ASP A 148 -1.05 -2.83 -15.87
N LYS A 149 0.08 -3.15 -16.51
CA LYS A 149 0.12 -4.14 -17.59
C LYS A 149 1.24 -5.16 -17.49
N GLU A 150 2.24 -4.89 -16.67
CA GLU A 150 3.47 -5.68 -16.64
C GLU A 150 3.65 -6.30 -15.27
N ALA A 151 4.08 -7.55 -15.27
CA ALA A 151 4.47 -8.27 -14.07
C ALA A 151 5.97 -8.57 -14.09
N LEU A 152 6.52 -8.79 -12.92
CA LEU A 152 7.93 -9.05 -12.70
C LEU A 152 8.17 -10.53 -12.50
N ARG A 153 9.17 -11.09 -13.17
CA ARG A 153 9.64 -12.46 -12.99
C ARG A 153 11.04 -12.46 -12.43
N ILE A 154 11.24 -13.18 -11.35
CA ILE A 154 12.52 -13.36 -10.67
C ILE A 154 12.82 -14.85 -10.68
N GLU A 155 13.91 -15.21 -11.39
CA GLU A 155 14.34 -16.59 -11.54
C GLU A 155 15.58 -16.81 -10.68
N PHE A 156 15.58 -17.92 -9.96
CA PHE A 156 16.63 -18.29 -9.02
C PHE A 156 17.44 -19.48 -9.53
N PHE A 157 18.74 -19.43 -9.26
CA PHE A 157 19.60 -20.60 -9.29
C PHE A 157 20.14 -20.86 -7.88
N GLY A 158 19.52 -21.80 -7.18
CA GLY A 158 19.73 -21.96 -5.73
C GLY A 158 19.25 -20.72 -4.94
N ASP A 159 20.18 -20.08 -4.23
CA ASP A 159 19.92 -18.86 -3.47
C ASP A 159 20.39 -17.57 -4.19
N GLU A 160 20.77 -17.67 -5.45
CA GLU A 160 21.21 -16.52 -6.30
C GLU A 160 20.09 -16.12 -7.26
N ILE A 161 19.86 -14.81 -7.42
CA ILE A 161 18.99 -14.26 -8.46
C ILE A 161 19.71 -14.32 -9.81
N GLU A 162 19.34 -15.28 -10.65
CA GLU A 162 19.94 -15.48 -11.97
C GLU A 162 19.45 -14.45 -12.98
N ARG A 163 18.11 -14.21 -12.98
CA ARG A 163 17.47 -13.33 -13.96
C ARG A 163 16.29 -12.57 -13.36
N ILE A 164 16.14 -11.31 -13.81
CA ILE A 164 15.01 -10.46 -13.51
C ILE A 164 14.43 -9.96 -14.83
N SER A 165 13.13 -10.16 -15.06
CA SER A 165 12.48 -9.77 -16.31
C SER A 165 11.07 -9.23 -16.09
N TRP A 166 10.69 -8.27 -16.92
CA TRP A 166 9.30 -7.84 -17.06
C TRP A 166 8.60 -8.72 -18.10
N PHE A 167 7.38 -9.12 -17.83
CA PHE A 167 6.58 -9.95 -18.72
C PHE A 167 5.11 -9.53 -18.72
N ASP A 168 4.41 -9.85 -19.79
CA ASP A 168 2.96 -9.69 -19.88
C ASP A 168 2.28 -10.81 -19.09
N PRO A 169 1.51 -10.50 -18.03
CA PRO A 169 0.88 -11.50 -17.17
C PRO A 169 -0.20 -12.35 -17.88
N LEU A 170 -0.77 -11.86 -18.99
CA LEU A 170 -1.80 -12.56 -19.77
C LEU A 170 -1.19 -13.59 -20.71
N THR A 171 -0.14 -13.21 -21.42
CA THR A 171 0.51 -14.06 -22.43
C THR A 171 1.70 -14.83 -21.88
N GLY A 172 2.32 -14.36 -20.79
CA GLY A 172 3.56 -14.91 -20.24
C GLY A 172 4.81 -14.52 -21.01
N VAL A 173 4.68 -13.68 -22.06
CA VAL A 173 5.78 -13.26 -22.91
C VAL A 173 6.68 -12.27 -22.18
N VAL A 174 7.99 -12.54 -22.16
CA VAL A 174 8.99 -11.62 -21.62
C VAL A 174 9.09 -10.38 -22.52
N ILE A 175 8.96 -9.21 -21.89
CA ILE A 175 9.05 -7.92 -22.58
C ILE A 175 10.51 -7.46 -22.63
N ASN A 176 11.16 -7.43 -21.46
CA ASN A 176 12.57 -7.06 -21.34
C ASN A 176 13.21 -7.66 -20.08
N GLU A 177 14.52 -7.81 -20.10
CA GLU A 177 15.32 -8.16 -18.92
C GLU A 177 15.91 -6.90 -18.31
N VAL A 178 16.00 -6.86 -16.97
CA VAL A 178 16.56 -5.74 -16.24
C VAL A 178 17.61 -6.21 -15.23
N PRO A 179 18.68 -5.43 -15.01
CA PRO A 179 19.73 -5.80 -14.06
C PRO A 179 19.30 -5.62 -12.61
N ARG A 180 18.30 -4.75 -12.38
CA ARG A 180 17.74 -4.45 -11.03
C ARG A 180 16.28 -4.08 -11.09
N VAL A 181 15.60 -4.25 -9.96
CA VAL A 181 14.22 -3.83 -9.79
C VAL A 181 13.97 -3.39 -8.35
N THR A 182 13.00 -2.51 -8.20
CA THR A 182 12.49 -2.06 -6.90
C THR A 182 11.02 -2.44 -6.80
N ILE A 183 10.65 -3.16 -5.72
CA ILE A 183 9.27 -3.54 -5.45
C ILE A 183 8.77 -2.68 -4.29
N PHE A 184 7.70 -1.93 -4.55
CA PHE A 184 7.07 -1.04 -3.59
C PHE A 184 5.94 -1.74 -2.84
N PRO A 185 5.61 -1.27 -1.62
CA PRO A 185 4.50 -1.82 -0.84
C PRO A 185 3.15 -1.78 -1.57
N LYS A 186 2.26 -2.71 -1.24
CA LYS A 186 0.90 -2.78 -1.78
C LYS A 186 0.08 -1.53 -1.48
N THR A 187 0.31 -0.88 -0.36
CA THR A 187 -0.41 0.33 0.08
C THR A 187 0.55 1.33 0.70
N HIS A 188 0.11 2.60 0.85
CA HIS A 188 0.85 3.62 1.60
C HIS A 188 0.86 3.37 3.12
N TYR A 189 -0.02 2.50 3.62
CA TYR A 189 -0.27 2.26 5.05
C TYR A 189 0.47 1.03 5.57
N VAL A 190 1.69 0.83 5.10
CA VAL A 190 2.56 -0.24 5.64
C VAL A 190 3.34 0.27 6.84
N THR A 191 3.42 -0.56 7.87
CA THR A 191 4.13 -0.24 9.11
C THR A 191 5.11 -1.37 9.43
N PRO A 192 6.40 -1.06 9.67
CA PRO A 192 7.37 -2.06 10.09
C PRO A 192 6.91 -2.80 11.35
N LYS A 193 7.12 -4.11 11.39
CA LYS A 193 6.73 -4.96 12.53
C LYS A 193 7.30 -4.46 13.86
N GLU A 194 8.52 -3.94 13.84
CA GLU A 194 9.18 -3.36 15.03
C GLU A 194 8.38 -2.18 15.59
N THR A 195 7.89 -1.28 14.74
CA THR A 195 7.06 -0.13 15.15
C THR A 195 5.79 -0.60 15.83
N VAL A 196 5.11 -1.61 15.27
CA VAL A 196 3.92 -2.20 15.88
C VAL A 196 4.24 -2.83 17.24
N THR A 197 5.33 -3.59 17.33
CA THR A 197 5.75 -4.24 18.57
C THR A 197 6.09 -3.22 19.65
N ASN A 198 6.75 -2.12 19.30
CA ASN A 198 7.14 -1.07 20.22
C ASN A 198 5.96 -0.26 20.77
N CYS A 199 4.85 -0.16 20.04
CA CYS A 199 3.64 0.52 20.52
C CYS A 199 2.83 -0.32 21.54
N ILE A 200 3.01 -1.64 21.58
CA ILE A 200 2.21 -2.52 22.47
C ILE A 200 2.37 -2.19 23.96
N PRO A 201 3.58 -1.94 24.50
CA PRO A 201 3.75 -1.54 25.90
C PRO A 201 2.99 -0.26 26.24
N ASP A 202 3.12 0.78 25.40
CA ASP A 202 2.49 2.08 25.62
C ASP A 202 0.97 1.96 25.64
N ILE A 203 0.39 1.18 24.69
CA ILE A 203 -1.05 0.88 24.66
C ILE A 203 -1.52 0.16 25.93
N LYS A 204 -0.71 -0.80 26.45
CA LYS A 204 -1.04 -1.51 27.68
C LYS A 204 -1.01 -0.61 28.90
N ASP A 205 -0.05 0.31 28.98
CA ASP A 205 0.07 1.25 30.11
C ASP A 205 -1.07 2.28 30.08
N GLU A 206 -1.42 2.79 28.90
CA GLU A 206 -2.59 3.67 28.74
C GLU A 206 -3.90 2.95 29.14
N LEU A 207 -4.09 1.71 28.65
CA LEU A 207 -5.24 0.89 28.99
C LEU A 207 -5.34 0.70 30.52
N LYS A 208 -4.23 0.33 31.18
CA LYS A 208 -4.19 0.14 32.64
C LYS A 208 -4.63 1.40 33.37
N THR A 209 -4.07 2.54 33.02
CA THR A 209 -4.41 3.83 33.60
C THR A 209 -5.88 4.17 33.41
N ARG A 210 -6.43 3.90 32.21
CA ARG A 210 -7.84 4.15 31.89
C ARG A 210 -8.78 3.23 32.69
N LEU A 211 -8.41 1.96 32.83
CA LEU A 211 -9.21 1.00 33.60
C LEU A 211 -9.25 1.37 35.08
N GLU A 212 -8.13 1.81 35.69
CA GLU A 212 -8.10 2.30 37.07
C GLU A 212 -8.99 3.52 37.24
N PHE A 213 -8.94 4.48 36.31
CA PHE A 213 -9.83 5.64 36.31
C PHE A 213 -11.32 5.24 36.27
N LEU A 214 -11.69 4.30 35.41
CA LEU A 214 -13.07 3.84 35.27
C LEU A 214 -13.58 3.10 36.53
N ARG A 215 -12.72 2.29 37.15
CA ARG A 215 -13.03 1.64 38.45
C ARG A 215 -13.29 2.66 39.54
N ASN A 216 -12.38 3.64 39.68
CA ASN A 216 -12.50 4.66 40.73
C ASN A 216 -13.71 5.59 40.56
N ASN A 217 -14.22 5.70 39.33
CA ASN A 217 -15.40 6.51 39.00
C ASN A 217 -16.69 5.70 38.90
N ASN A 218 -16.74 4.46 39.41
CA ASN A 218 -17.93 3.59 39.41
C ASN A 218 -18.59 3.43 38.02
N LYS A 219 -17.77 3.19 36.96
CA LYS A 219 -18.22 2.97 35.60
C LYS A 219 -18.01 1.51 35.15
N PRO A 220 -18.70 0.52 35.75
CA PRO A 220 -18.39 -0.90 35.51
C PRO A 220 -18.69 -1.33 34.08
N VAL A 221 -19.72 -0.78 33.43
CA VAL A 221 -20.05 -1.11 32.02
C VAL A 221 -18.94 -0.64 31.08
N SER A 222 -18.48 0.60 31.21
CA SER A 222 -17.37 1.11 30.40
C SER A 222 -16.07 0.34 30.65
N TYR A 223 -15.81 -0.09 31.88
CA TYR A 223 -14.68 -0.92 32.25
C TYR A 223 -14.71 -2.27 31.52
N THR A 224 -15.86 -2.97 31.56
CA THR A 224 -16.00 -4.29 30.92
C THR A 224 -15.94 -4.23 29.40
N HIS A 225 -16.41 -3.13 28.78
CA HIS A 225 -16.32 -2.95 27.33
C HIS A 225 -14.91 -2.61 26.83
N LEU A 226 -14.07 -1.97 27.65
CA LEU A 226 -12.66 -1.75 27.31
C LEU A 226 -11.80 -3.01 27.48
N THR A 227 -12.15 -3.87 28.39
CA THR A 227 -11.54 -5.20 28.50
C THR A 227 -12.26 -6.13 27.55
N LEU A 228 -11.87 -6.16 26.29
CA LEU A 228 -12.34 -7.18 25.37
C LEU A 228 -12.11 -8.56 25.98
N PRO A 229 -13.09 -9.46 25.93
CA PRO A 229 -12.89 -10.82 26.34
C PRO A 229 -11.82 -11.45 25.44
N THR A 230 -10.62 -11.56 25.95
CA THR A 230 -9.51 -12.34 25.36
C THR A 230 -9.73 -13.84 25.50
N THR A 231 -10.94 -14.25 25.80
CA THR A 231 -11.32 -15.64 25.95
C THR A 231 -12.26 -16.01 24.83
N GLN A 232 -11.68 -16.37 23.72
CA GLN A 232 -12.13 -17.46 22.86
C GLN A 232 -11.17 -17.55 21.66
N VAL A 233 -10.05 -18.18 21.89
CA VAL A 233 -9.36 -18.92 20.86
C VAL A 233 -9.19 -20.33 21.40
#